data_bc33cf9b1957bace9dacc59ba311600b
#
_entry.id   bc33cf9b1957bace9dacc59ba311600b
#
_cell.length_a   1.000
_cell.length_b   1.000
_cell.length_c   1.000
_cell.angle_alpha   90.00
_cell.angle_beta   90.00
_cell.angle_gamma   90.00
#
_symmetry.space_group_name_H-M   'P 1'
#
loop_
_entity.id
_entity.type
_entity.pdbx_description
1 polymer ?
#
loop_
_entity_poly.entity_id
_entity_poly.type
_entity_poly.pdbx_seq_one_letter_code
_entity_poly.pdbx_strand_id
1 'polypeptide(L)'
;IYEGMRLKEITQLKKEDIIKIDDFHCISINTNENKTTKTKKSVRTIPIHPKLLELGFLEFVNSKNGNLFNINNKDFSTYFRKTYKNQINDEKTFYCLRHSFIDTLIQNNQKMEHIKAFVGHSQGKDKTTFGYTNPLNVKLLSELLKFINY
;
A
#
# COMPACT_ATOMS: atom_id res chain seq x y z
N ILE A 1 7.30 -3.26 -1.09
CA ILE A 1 6.90 -4.63 -1.28
C ILE A 1 5.82 -5.05 -0.28
N TYR A 2 6.02 -4.87 1.01
CA TYR A 2 5.16 -5.31 2.11
C TYR A 2 3.74 -4.73 2.15
N GLU A 3 3.47 -3.61 1.48
CA GLU A 3 2.18 -2.91 1.54
C GLU A 3 1.37 -2.99 0.25
N GLY A 4 1.88 -3.58 -0.82
CA GLY A 4 1.17 -3.67 -2.09
C GLY A 4 0.64 -2.35 -2.65
N MET A 5 1.16 -1.20 -2.19
CA MET A 5 0.73 0.15 -2.59
C MET A 5 1.18 0.50 -4.00
N ARG A 6 0.47 1.46 -4.64
CA ARG A 6 0.93 2.07 -5.89
C ARG A 6 2.08 3.04 -5.62
N LEU A 7 3.01 3.14 -6.56
CA LEU A 7 4.15 4.06 -6.42
C LEU A 7 3.72 5.49 -6.09
N LYS A 8 2.70 6.01 -6.77
CA LYS A 8 2.20 7.36 -6.52
C LYS A 8 1.58 7.52 -5.12
N GLU A 9 0.97 6.48 -4.57
CA GLU A 9 0.46 6.47 -3.21
C GLU A 9 1.61 6.59 -2.21
N ILE A 10 2.75 5.91 -2.48
CA ILE A 10 3.93 5.94 -1.62
C ILE A 10 4.64 7.30 -1.69
N THR A 11 4.94 7.79 -2.90
CA THR A 11 5.75 9.00 -3.07
C THR A 11 5.09 10.28 -2.56
N GLN A 12 3.79 10.27 -2.35
CA GLN A 12 3.04 11.42 -1.82
C GLN A 12 2.67 11.27 -0.33
N LEU A 13 3.15 10.20 0.35
CA LEU A 13 2.91 10.04 1.78
C LEU A 13 3.52 11.16 2.60
N LYS A 14 2.76 11.60 3.57
CA LYS A 14 3.19 12.57 4.58
C LYS A 14 3.19 11.92 5.96
N LYS A 15 3.84 12.57 6.91
CA LYS A 15 3.87 12.14 8.31
C LYS A 15 2.45 11.96 8.88
N GLU A 16 1.55 12.87 8.56
CA GLU A 16 0.16 12.90 9.02
C GLU A 16 -0.68 11.73 8.47
N ASP A 17 -0.20 11.05 7.42
CA ASP A 17 -0.88 9.88 6.87
C ASP A 17 -0.60 8.62 7.69
N ILE A 18 0.38 8.65 8.58
CA ILE A 18 0.67 7.55 9.49
C ILE A 18 -0.09 7.75 10.77
N ILE A 19 -1.12 6.97 10.95
CA ILE A 19 -2.09 7.10 12.05
C ILE A 19 -2.14 5.82 12.88
N LYS A 20 -2.69 5.93 14.08
CA LYS A 20 -2.97 4.76 14.94
C LYS A 20 -4.49 4.57 15.03
N ILE A 21 -4.94 3.35 14.78
CA ILE A 21 -6.33 2.91 14.96
C ILE A 21 -6.28 1.69 15.87
N ASP A 22 -6.89 1.81 17.04
CA ASP A 22 -6.78 0.82 18.11
C ASP A 22 -5.29 0.51 18.39
N ASP A 23 -4.89 -0.75 18.28
CA ASP A 23 -3.51 -1.20 18.48
C ASP A 23 -2.68 -1.23 17.19
N PHE A 24 -3.25 -0.82 16.04
CA PHE A 24 -2.58 -0.90 14.75
C PHE A 24 -2.02 0.45 14.30
N HIS A 25 -0.76 0.48 13.90
CA HIS A 25 -0.23 1.56 13.07
C HIS A 25 -0.70 1.37 11.64
N CYS A 26 -1.18 2.44 11.02
CA CYS A 26 -1.86 2.39 9.72
C CYS A 26 -1.35 3.48 8.79
N ILE A 27 -1.50 3.23 7.50
CA ILE A 27 -1.30 4.22 6.44
C ILE A 27 -2.67 4.66 5.94
N SER A 28 -2.97 5.95 6.03
CA SER A 28 -4.15 6.57 5.44
C SER A 28 -3.84 7.01 4.01
N ILE A 29 -4.35 6.29 3.03
CA ILE A 29 -4.28 6.68 1.62
C ILE A 29 -5.47 7.57 1.32
N ASN A 30 -5.23 8.85 1.14
CA ASN A 30 -6.24 9.89 1.02
C ASN A 30 -5.93 10.87 -0.11
N THR A 31 -6.78 11.89 -0.30
CA THR A 31 -6.63 12.94 -1.31
C THR A 31 -6.50 14.33 -0.69
N ASN A 32 -6.20 14.41 0.59
CA ASN A 32 -6.01 15.67 1.29
C ASN A 32 -4.76 16.40 0.76
N GLU A 33 -4.74 17.72 0.86
CA GLU A 33 -3.58 18.56 0.55
C GLU A 33 -2.98 18.31 -0.85
N ASN A 34 -3.83 18.29 -1.86
CA ASN A 34 -3.45 18.09 -3.28
C ASN A 34 -2.88 16.70 -3.63
N LYS A 35 -2.96 15.73 -2.73
CA LYS A 35 -2.69 14.34 -3.06
C LYS A 35 -3.73 13.81 -4.03
N THR A 36 -3.33 12.89 -4.88
CA THR A 36 -4.24 12.30 -5.87
C THR A 36 -4.16 10.79 -5.83
N THR A 37 -5.32 10.16 -6.02
CA THR A 37 -5.44 8.71 -6.18
C THR A 37 -5.99 8.39 -7.57
N LYS A 38 -5.75 7.17 -8.06
CA LYS A 38 -6.23 6.75 -9.39
C LYS A 38 -7.76 6.83 -9.50
N THR A 39 -8.47 6.54 -8.42
CA THR A 39 -9.94 6.59 -8.35
C THR A 39 -10.36 6.97 -6.92
N LYS A 40 -11.60 7.48 -6.76
CA LYS A 40 -12.18 7.76 -5.41
C LYS A 40 -12.15 6.52 -4.50
N LYS A 41 -12.30 5.32 -5.05
CA LYS A 41 -12.24 4.05 -4.30
C LYS A 41 -10.82 3.64 -3.87
N SER A 42 -9.80 4.35 -4.31
CA SER A 42 -8.42 4.13 -3.85
C SER A 42 -8.17 4.71 -2.47
N VAL A 43 -9.02 5.62 -1.99
CA VAL A 43 -8.98 6.17 -0.61
C VAL A 43 -9.30 5.02 0.36
N ARG A 44 -8.37 4.77 1.27
CA ARG A 44 -8.47 3.68 2.24
C ARG A 44 -7.44 3.80 3.33
N THR A 45 -7.65 3.09 4.43
CA THR A 45 -6.66 2.93 5.49
C THR A 45 -6.23 1.47 5.55
N ILE A 46 -4.93 1.23 5.56
CA ILE A 46 -4.35 -0.12 5.64
C ILE A 46 -3.41 -0.22 6.85
N PRO A 47 -3.37 -1.37 7.53
CA PRO A 47 -2.39 -1.60 8.61
C PRO A 47 -0.98 -1.67 8.04
N ILE A 48 0.00 -1.19 8.80
CA ILE A 48 1.41 -1.29 8.47
C ILE A 48 1.91 -2.70 8.76
N HIS A 49 2.64 -3.29 7.82
CA HIS A 49 3.23 -4.61 7.99
C HIS A 49 4.20 -4.63 9.18
N PRO A 50 4.12 -5.66 10.06
CA PRO A 50 5.01 -5.76 11.23
C PRO A 50 6.50 -5.64 10.88
N LYS A 51 6.92 -6.21 9.75
CA LYS A 51 8.31 -6.12 9.29
C LYS A 51 8.78 -4.68 9.02
N LEU A 52 7.91 -3.81 8.56
CA LEU A 52 8.26 -2.38 8.40
C LEU A 52 8.43 -1.70 9.76
N LEU A 53 7.62 -2.07 10.74
CA LEU A 53 7.76 -1.56 12.12
C LEU A 53 9.09 -2.02 12.73
N GLU A 54 9.44 -3.30 12.59
CA GLU A 54 10.74 -3.84 13.02
C GLU A 54 11.94 -3.16 12.35
N LEU A 55 11.79 -2.76 11.08
CA LEU A 55 12.83 -2.05 10.32
C LEU A 55 12.94 -0.56 10.66
N GLY A 56 12.22 -0.09 11.67
CA GLY A 56 12.31 1.29 12.15
C GLY A 56 11.49 2.29 11.31
N PHE A 57 10.39 1.84 10.68
CA PHE A 57 9.57 2.74 9.86
C PHE A 57 8.98 3.90 10.67
N LEU A 58 8.57 3.68 11.93
CA LEU A 58 8.02 4.75 12.75
C LEU A 58 9.08 5.79 13.15
N GLU A 59 10.29 5.35 13.44
CA GLU A 59 11.43 6.22 13.71
C GLU A 59 11.76 7.07 12.47
N PHE A 60 11.76 6.43 11.29
CA PHE A 60 11.89 7.16 10.03
C PHE A 60 10.79 8.21 9.85
N VAL A 61 9.52 7.86 10.05
CA VAL A 61 8.38 8.79 9.97
C VAL A 61 8.55 9.95 10.95
N ASN A 62 8.96 9.66 12.20
CA ASN A 62 9.13 10.68 13.23
C ASN A 62 10.29 11.64 12.93
N SER A 63 11.29 11.21 12.19
CA SER A 63 12.40 12.05 11.74
C SER A 63 12.02 13.03 10.62
N LYS A 64 10.83 12.91 10.04
CA LYS A 64 10.36 13.75 8.93
C LYS A 64 9.43 14.86 9.37
N ASN A 65 9.47 15.98 8.62
CA ASN A 65 8.54 17.08 8.72
C ASN A 65 7.79 17.19 7.38
N GLY A 66 6.51 16.78 7.34
CA GLY A 66 5.69 16.76 6.13
C GLY A 66 5.93 15.52 5.27
N ASN A 67 6.42 15.69 4.04
CA ASN A 67 6.60 14.58 3.10
C ASN A 67 7.59 13.53 3.62
N LEU A 68 7.19 12.24 3.55
CA LEU A 68 8.09 11.15 3.93
C LEU A 68 9.20 10.93 2.90
N PHE A 69 8.88 11.14 1.62
CA PHE A 69 9.81 10.91 0.51
C PHE A 69 9.90 12.17 -0.37
N ASN A 70 11.12 12.61 -0.66
CA ASN A 70 11.40 13.73 -1.55
C ASN A 70 11.78 13.23 -2.95
N ILE A 71 10.93 12.39 -3.52
CA ILE A 71 11.17 11.79 -4.83
C ILE A 71 9.84 11.70 -5.60
N ASN A 72 9.85 12.04 -6.87
CA ASN A 72 8.70 11.82 -7.74
C ASN A 72 8.71 10.43 -8.39
N ASN A 73 7.59 10.05 -8.99
CA ASN A 73 7.43 8.72 -9.58
C ASN A 73 8.42 8.42 -10.72
N LYS A 74 8.76 9.42 -11.54
CA LYS A 74 9.67 9.26 -12.68
C LYS A 74 11.08 8.98 -12.17
N ASP A 75 11.56 9.79 -11.25
CA ASP A 75 12.89 9.66 -10.69
C ASP A 75 13.03 8.36 -9.91
N PHE A 76 12.03 7.98 -9.12
CA PHE A 76 12.01 6.70 -8.43
C PHE A 76 12.04 5.52 -9.41
N SER A 77 11.24 5.57 -10.48
CA SER A 77 11.22 4.49 -11.49
C SER A 77 12.57 4.34 -12.19
N THR A 78 13.24 5.47 -12.45
CA THR A 78 14.59 5.49 -13.03
C THR A 78 15.62 4.92 -12.05
N TYR A 79 15.57 5.37 -10.79
CA TYR A 79 16.42 4.84 -9.71
C TYR A 79 16.22 3.33 -9.54
N PHE A 80 14.97 2.86 -9.42
CA PHE A 80 14.64 1.45 -9.24
C PHE A 80 15.23 0.59 -10.37
N ARG A 81 15.01 1.00 -11.61
CA ARG A 81 15.53 0.30 -12.79
C ARG A 81 17.05 0.26 -12.80
N LYS A 82 17.73 1.37 -12.51
CA LYS A 82 19.18 1.45 -12.46
C LYS A 82 19.78 0.59 -11.35
N THR A 83 19.17 0.60 -10.17
CA THR A 83 19.64 -0.13 -8.99
C THR A 83 19.51 -1.64 -9.16
N TYR A 84 18.41 -2.10 -9.74
CA TYR A 84 18.10 -3.53 -9.86
C TYR A 84 18.32 -4.10 -11.26
N LYS A 85 18.99 -3.37 -12.16
CA LYS A 85 19.22 -3.74 -13.57
C LYS A 85 19.72 -5.19 -13.76
N ASN A 86 20.60 -5.64 -12.87
CA ASN A 86 21.18 -6.98 -12.96
C ASN A 86 20.36 -8.08 -12.25
N GLN A 87 19.28 -7.71 -11.57
CA GLN A 87 18.43 -8.62 -10.78
C GLN A 87 17.04 -8.79 -11.38
N ILE A 88 16.64 -7.85 -12.23
CA ILE A 88 15.34 -7.88 -12.88
C ILE A 88 15.54 -7.67 -14.40
N ASN A 89 14.66 -8.29 -15.22
CA ASN A 89 14.65 -8.03 -16.65
C ASN A 89 14.06 -6.62 -16.93
N ASP A 90 14.33 -6.09 -18.12
CA ASP A 90 13.92 -4.73 -18.51
C ASP A 90 12.39 -4.52 -18.55
N GLU A 91 11.61 -5.59 -18.61
CA GLU A 91 10.15 -5.56 -18.58
C GLU A 91 9.57 -5.37 -17.18
N LYS A 92 10.34 -5.70 -16.14
CA LYS A 92 9.88 -5.59 -14.75
C LYS A 92 10.04 -4.16 -14.24
N THR A 93 8.96 -3.68 -13.68
CA THR A 93 8.89 -2.35 -13.05
C THR A 93 8.57 -2.49 -11.56
N PHE A 94 8.67 -1.41 -10.81
CA PHE A 94 8.22 -1.38 -9.41
C PHE A 94 6.77 -1.88 -9.22
N TYR A 95 5.93 -1.74 -10.25
CA TYR A 95 4.55 -2.20 -10.20
C TYR A 95 4.43 -3.72 -10.05
N CYS A 96 5.42 -4.49 -10.50
CA CYS A 96 5.46 -5.94 -10.34
C CYS A 96 5.48 -6.37 -8.86
N LEU A 97 6.07 -5.57 -7.97
CA LEU A 97 6.05 -5.84 -6.52
C LEU A 97 4.64 -5.87 -5.95
N ARG A 98 3.76 -5.01 -6.47
CA ARG A 98 2.35 -5.02 -6.09
C ARG A 98 1.61 -6.24 -6.67
N HIS A 99 1.96 -6.69 -7.87
CA HIS A 99 1.43 -7.94 -8.41
C HIS A 99 1.86 -9.11 -7.54
N SER A 100 3.14 -9.21 -7.17
CA SER A 100 3.62 -10.27 -6.27
C SER A 100 2.86 -10.27 -4.93
N PHE A 101 2.60 -9.10 -4.35
CA PHE A 101 1.80 -8.99 -3.13
C PHE A 101 0.39 -9.58 -3.32
N ILE A 102 -0.29 -9.22 -4.40
CA ILE A 102 -1.64 -9.73 -4.70
C ILE A 102 -1.60 -11.23 -4.95
N ASP A 103 -0.67 -11.71 -5.77
CA ASP A 103 -0.53 -13.11 -6.13
C ASP A 103 -0.22 -13.98 -4.90
N THR A 104 0.63 -13.50 -3.99
CA THR A 104 0.91 -14.19 -2.72
C THR A 104 -0.38 -14.39 -1.92
N LEU A 105 -1.22 -13.37 -1.81
CA LEU A 105 -2.49 -13.48 -1.08
C LEU A 105 -3.47 -14.42 -1.78
N ILE A 106 -3.54 -14.40 -3.11
CA ILE A 106 -4.39 -15.32 -3.89
C ILE A 106 -3.93 -16.77 -3.70
N GLN A 107 -2.63 -17.02 -3.79
CA GLN A 107 -2.06 -18.36 -3.61
C GLN A 107 -2.27 -18.91 -2.19
N ASN A 108 -2.40 -18.03 -1.20
CA ASN A 108 -2.76 -18.38 0.16
C ASN A 108 -4.28 -18.38 0.42
N ASN A 109 -5.10 -18.49 -0.65
CA ASN A 109 -6.55 -18.60 -0.60
C ASN A 109 -7.24 -17.46 0.17
N GLN A 110 -6.67 -16.26 0.17
CA GLN A 110 -7.28 -15.12 0.83
C GLN A 110 -8.48 -14.60 0.03
N LYS A 111 -9.50 -14.13 0.74
CA LYS A 111 -10.73 -13.62 0.11
C LYS A 111 -10.43 -12.44 -0.82
N MET A 112 -10.86 -12.54 -2.07
CA MET A 112 -10.62 -11.51 -3.09
C MET A 112 -11.17 -10.14 -2.69
N GLU A 113 -12.25 -10.09 -1.93
CA GLU A 113 -12.82 -8.83 -1.41
C GLU A 113 -11.86 -8.13 -0.44
N HIS A 114 -11.19 -8.88 0.45
CA HIS A 114 -10.20 -8.34 1.38
C HIS A 114 -8.97 -7.85 0.64
N ILE A 115 -8.48 -8.63 -0.33
CA ILE A 115 -7.35 -8.24 -1.18
C ILE A 115 -7.68 -6.94 -1.92
N LYS A 116 -8.84 -6.84 -2.57
CA LYS A 116 -9.29 -5.64 -3.28
C LYS A 116 -9.40 -4.43 -2.36
N ALA A 117 -9.92 -4.61 -1.15
CA ALA A 117 -10.01 -3.55 -0.16
C ALA A 117 -8.62 -3.06 0.27
N PHE A 118 -7.70 -3.98 0.58
CA PHE A 118 -6.34 -3.66 0.97
C PHE A 118 -5.60 -2.88 -0.12
N VAL A 119 -5.63 -3.37 -1.36
CA VAL A 119 -4.89 -2.74 -2.46
C VAL A 119 -5.63 -1.59 -3.15
N GLY A 120 -6.90 -1.33 -2.82
CA GLY A 120 -7.69 -0.26 -3.44
C GLY A 120 -7.99 -0.53 -4.91
N HIS A 121 -8.39 -1.77 -5.24
CA HIS A 121 -8.95 -2.10 -6.55
C HIS A 121 -10.46 -1.81 -6.58
N SER A 122 -10.94 -1.22 -7.68
CA SER A 122 -12.37 -1.12 -7.92
C SER A 122 -12.93 -2.53 -8.07
N GLN A 123 -13.99 -2.83 -7.31
CA GLN A 123 -14.81 -3.99 -7.62
C GLN A 123 -15.50 -3.73 -8.96
N GLY A 124 -15.59 -4.77 -9.82
CA GLY A 124 -16.23 -4.68 -11.13
C GLY A 124 -17.66 -4.17 -11.06
N LYS A 125 -18.41 -4.24 -12.17
CA LYS A 125 -19.77 -3.70 -12.35
C LYS A 125 -20.85 -4.25 -11.39
N ASP A 126 -20.54 -5.25 -10.58
CA ASP A 126 -21.47 -5.82 -9.59
C ASP A 126 -21.66 -4.87 -8.41
N LYS A 127 -22.48 -3.85 -8.66
CA LYS A 127 -22.76 -2.74 -7.75
C LYS A 127 -23.65 -3.11 -6.55
N THR A 128 -24.18 -4.34 -6.48
CA THR A 128 -25.35 -4.61 -5.65
C THR A 128 -25.07 -5.09 -4.24
N THR A 129 -23.86 -5.55 -3.91
CA THR A 129 -23.67 -6.21 -2.61
C THR A 129 -22.79 -5.41 -1.61
N PHE A 130 -22.03 -4.41 -2.03
CA PHE A 130 -21.06 -3.73 -1.16
C PHE A 130 -21.24 -2.21 -0.99
N GLY A 131 -22.39 -1.67 -1.34
CA GLY A 131 -22.73 -0.25 -1.10
C GLY A 131 -22.93 0.10 0.38
N TYR A 132 -23.00 -0.88 1.27
CA TYR A 132 -23.33 -0.74 2.68
C TYR A 132 -22.29 -1.32 3.64
N THR A 133 -21.18 -1.83 3.14
CA THR A 133 -20.17 -2.33 4.06
C THR A 133 -19.34 -1.17 4.61
N ASN A 134 -19.35 -1.03 5.92
CA ASN A 134 -18.32 -0.29 6.65
C ASN A 134 -16.94 -0.64 6.08
N PRO A 135 -16.00 0.33 5.99
CA PRO A 135 -14.63 0.03 5.59
C PRO A 135 -14.19 -1.19 6.38
N LEU A 136 -13.62 -2.19 5.67
CA LEU A 136 -13.16 -3.42 6.32
C LEU A 136 -12.27 -3.04 7.49
N ASN A 137 -12.57 -3.62 8.65
CA ASN A 137 -11.86 -3.33 9.89
C ASN A 137 -10.35 -3.57 9.67
N VAL A 138 -9.54 -2.66 10.16
CA VAL A 138 -8.07 -2.73 10.12
C VAL A 138 -7.55 -4.07 10.65
N LYS A 139 -8.16 -4.59 11.72
CA LYS A 139 -7.84 -5.91 12.27
C LYS A 139 -8.01 -7.03 11.24
N LEU A 140 -9.08 -7.01 10.46
CA LEU A 140 -9.32 -8.00 9.40
C LEU A 140 -8.29 -7.88 8.27
N LEU A 141 -7.92 -6.65 7.90
CA LEU A 141 -6.88 -6.41 6.90
C LEU A 141 -5.49 -6.81 7.40
N SER A 142 -5.21 -6.69 8.71
CA SER A 142 -3.92 -7.08 9.28
C SER A 142 -3.67 -8.59 9.18
N GLU A 143 -4.72 -9.40 9.18
CA GLU A 143 -4.58 -10.85 8.99
C GLU A 143 -3.97 -11.22 7.63
N LEU A 144 -4.19 -10.40 6.59
CA LEU A 144 -3.58 -10.63 5.28
C LEU A 144 -2.05 -10.50 5.33
N LEU A 145 -1.54 -9.64 6.20
CA LEU A 145 -0.10 -9.39 6.28
C LEU A 145 0.69 -10.59 6.81
N LYS A 146 0.04 -11.52 7.51
CA LYS A 146 0.67 -12.76 7.99
C LYS A 146 1.17 -13.66 6.85
N PHE A 147 0.63 -13.50 5.65
CA PHE A 147 1.01 -14.27 4.45
C PHE A 147 2.10 -13.59 3.61
N ILE A 148 2.49 -12.37 3.97
CA ILE A 148 3.47 -11.56 3.24
C ILE A 148 4.84 -11.69 3.94
N ASN A 149 5.59 -12.71 3.55
CA ASN A 149 6.92 -13.00 4.11
C ASN A 149 7.94 -13.00 2.96
N TYR A 150 8.70 -11.92 2.82
CA TYR A 150 9.77 -11.78 1.82
C TYR A 150 11.12 -11.62 2.49
#